data_31e83af2e7c6a218937de47b8bb38234
#
_entry.id   31e83af2e7c6a218937de47b8bb38234
#
_cell.length_a   1.000
_cell.length_b   1.000
_cell.length_c   1.000
_cell.angle_alpha   90.00
_cell.angle_beta   90.00
_cell.angle_gamma   90.00
#
_symmetry.space_group_name_H-M   'P 1'
#
loop_
_entity.id
_entity.type
_entity.pdbx_description
1 polymer ?
#
loop_
_entity_poly.entity_id
_entity_poly.type
_entity_poly.pdbx_seq_one_letter_code
_entity_poly.pdbx_strand_id
1 'polypeptide(L)'
;MMEKNERIMEKEIDRRKFLRTMGLGMGAAATLGMYGANGETMKPVEGPAMGVVVHSYWARWNSKTTSDHYPSFTNALQLLRHCKEIGAGGIQVTLNDWTDDFTKKMRDEREKLGLYIEGSIGLPKTEADVPRFEAQLVYAKEAGAKILRTVCLSGRRYENFHSQAEFQHFKSIAITSLRLAEPIVRKHKIKLAVENHKDWRAAEMVELIKLIGSEWVGVTLDFGNNISLLENPMEVISTLAPYSFSTHVKDMGVQEYEKGFLLSEVPLGQGIVDLPAAVALCKKLNPSITFNLEMITRDPLKIPCLDAAYYETMEDISSSALAKTLAMVREKKFIGKLPQTSQLTGEQALAYEEKNIVDCLQYSKSKLGLG
;
A
#
# COMPACT_ATOMS: atom_id res chain seq x y z
N MET A 1 -28.32 18.35 -29.66
CA MET A 1 -26.92 18.81 -29.52
C MET A 1 -26.72 19.73 -28.31
N MET A 2 -27.72 20.55 -27.93
CA MET A 2 -27.68 21.43 -26.74
C MET A 2 -27.70 20.67 -25.40
N GLU A 3 -28.59 19.68 -25.23
CA GLU A 3 -28.69 18.89 -23.98
C GLU A 3 -27.40 18.08 -23.63
N LYS A 4 -26.63 17.67 -24.64
CA LYS A 4 -25.38 16.94 -24.42
C LYS A 4 -24.26 17.85 -23.91
N ASN A 5 -24.29 19.13 -24.28
CA ASN A 5 -23.33 20.14 -23.83
C ASN A 5 -23.65 20.62 -22.39
N GLU A 6 -24.91 20.70 -21.99
CA GLU A 6 -25.31 21.08 -20.63
C GLU A 6 -24.88 19.99 -19.62
N ARG A 7 -25.08 18.70 -19.91
CA ARG A 7 -24.63 17.60 -19.05
C ARG A 7 -23.10 17.50 -18.93
N ILE A 8 -22.36 17.95 -19.95
CA ILE A 8 -20.91 17.99 -19.88
C ILE A 8 -20.47 19.18 -19.02
N MET A 9 -21.15 20.32 -19.14
CA MET A 9 -20.86 21.50 -18.30
C MET A 9 -21.23 21.30 -16.82
N GLU A 10 -22.33 20.65 -16.49
CA GLU A 10 -22.68 20.31 -15.10
C GLU A 10 -21.67 19.35 -14.46
N LYS A 11 -21.17 18.37 -15.22
CA LYS A 11 -20.10 17.48 -14.75
C LYS A 11 -18.76 18.21 -14.56
N GLU A 12 -18.43 19.18 -15.37
CA GLU A 12 -17.22 20.01 -15.19
C GLU A 12 -17.34 20.95 -13.99
N ILE A 13 -18.53 21.49 -13.72
CA ILE A 13 -18.77 22.37 -12.56
C ILE A 13 -18.66 21.61 -11.25
N ASP A 14 -19.16 20.38 -11.19
CA ASP A 14 -19.07 19.55 -9.98
C ASP A 14 -17.61 19.08 -9.73
N ARG A 15 -16.89 18.79 -10.80
CA ARG A 15 -15.46 18.46 -10.77
C ARG A 15 -14.60 19.66 -10.34
N ARG A 16 -14.94 20.88 -10.77
CA ARG A 16 -14.27 22.12 -10.34
C ARG A 16 -14.57 22.49 -8.89
N LYS A 17 -15.77 22.20 -8.39
CA LYS A 17 -16.13 22.34 -6.97
C LYS A 17 -15.31 21.38 -6.11
N PHE A 18 -15.22 20.13 -6.51
CA PHE A 18 -14.40 19.11 -5.81
C PHE A 18 -12.92 19.54 -5.73
N LEU A 19 -12.34 20.00 -6.85
CA LEU A 19 -10.96 20.47 -6.91
C LEU A 19 -10.72 21.81 -6.16
N ARG A 20 -11.71 22.71 -6.11
CA ARG A 20 -11.62 23.96 -5.32
C ARG A 20 -11.72 23.71 -3.83
N THR A 21 -12.49 22.75 -3.37
CA THR A 21 -12.56 22.37 -1.96
C THR A 21 -11.25 21.75 -1.48
N MET A 22 -10.50 21.10 -2.38
CA MET A 22 -9.17 20.56 -2.11
C MET A 22 -8.04 21.62 -2.17
N GLY A 23 -8.22 22.69 -2.97
CA GLY A 23 -7.19 23.71 -3.18
C GLY A 23 -7.14 24.84 -2.13
N LEU A 24 -8.14 24.97 -1.29
CA LEU A 24 -8.24 26.04 -0.28
C LEU A 24 -7.73 25.63 1.12
N GLY A 25 -7.18 24.42 1.28
CA GLY A 25 -6.62 23.93 2.54
C GLY A 25 -5.12 24.13 2.75
N MET A 26 -4.41 24.77 1.81
CA MET A 26 -2.95 24.93 1.90
C MET A 26 -2.47 26.34 2.31
N GLY A 27 -3.23 27.03 3.09
CA GLY A 27 -2.81 28.36 3.55
C GLY A 27 -3.27 28.66 4.95
N ALA A 28 -2.60 28.11 5.96
CA ALA A 28 -2.46 28.66 7.32
C ALA A 28 -2.11 27.53 8.31
N ALA A 29 -0.85 27.21 8.44
CA ALA A 29 -0.31 26.54 9.62
C ALA A 29 0.52 27.57 10.38
N ALA A 30 -0.14 28.40 11.17
CA ALA A 30 0.49 29.17 12.23
C ALA A 30 -0.13 28.73 13.58
N THR A 31 0.71 28.11 14.37
CA THR A 31 0.70 28.03 15.84
C THR A 31 -0.51 28.65 16.56
N LEU A 32 -1.26 27.79 17.24
CA LEU A 32 -1.95 28.17 18.49
C LEU A 32 -2.14 26.90 19.33
N GLY A 33 -1.37 26.80 20.40
CA GLY A 33 -1.66 25.90 21.50
C GLY A 33 -2.98 26.33 22.14
N MET A 34 -3.91 25.38 22.26
CA MET A 34 -5.05 25.54 23.14
C MET A 34 -5.05 24.39 24.14
N TYR A 35 -4.64 24.69 25.36
CA TYR A 35 -5.01 23.93 26.53
C TYR A 35 -6.51 24.08 26.74
N GLY A 36 -7.28 23.04 26.51
CA GLY A 36 -8.65 22.89 26.94
C GLY A 36 -8.63 22.19 28.29
N ALA A 37 -8.96 22.92 29.34
CA ALA A 37 -9.22 22.37 30.67
C ALA A 37 -10.54 21.59 30.63
N ASN A 38 -10.46 20.27 30.47
CA ASN A 38 -11.36 19.25 31.03
C ASN A 38 -10.74 17.90 30.65
N GLY A 39 -10.29 17.17 31.66
CA GLY A 39 -9.59 15.89 31.51
C GLY A 39 -10.48 14.72 31.09
N GLU A 40 -11.22 14.85 29.99
CA GLU A 40 -11.80 13.72 29.28
C GLU A 40 -10.78 13.24 28.25
N THR A 41 -10.14 12.12 28.54
CA THR A 41 -9.42 11.33 27.55
C THR A 41 -10.42 10.99 26.45
N MET A 42 -10.31 11.67 25.30
CA MET A 42 -11.06 11.26 24.11
C MET A 42 -10.77 9.76 23.90
N LYS A 43 -11.82 8.93 24.06
CA LYS A 43 -11.73 7.53 23.64
C LYS A 43 -11.31 7.53 22.17
N PRO A 44 -10.29 6.75 21.78
CA PRO A 44 -9.96 6.61 20.36
C PRO A 44 -11.24 6.21 19.63
N VAL A 45 -11.55 6.90 18.53
CA VAL A 45 -12.60 6.44 17.63
C VAL A 45 -12.14 5.10 17.11
N GLU A 46 -12.78 4.02 17.57
CA GLU A 46 -12.48 2.66 17.14
C GLU A 46 -12.74 2.59 15.62
N GLY A 47 -11.67 2.70 14.84
CA GLY A 47 -11.69 2.38 13.43
C GLY A 47 -11.65 0.86 13.24
N PRO A 48 -11.91 0.35 12.03
CA PRO A 48 -11.75 -1.08 11.78
C PRO A 48 -10.31 -1.52 12.12
N ALA A 49 -10.19 -2.68 12.75
CA ALA A 49 -8.89 -3.25 13.06
C ALA A 49 -8.03 -3.41 11.79
N MET A 50 -6.72 -3.25 11.93
CA MET A 50 -5.79 -3.37 10.80
C MET A 50 -5.82 -4.78 10.21
N GLY A 51 -5.97 -4.89 8.88
CA GLY A 51 -5.84 -6.16 8.17
C GLY A 51 -4.39 -6.55 7.89
N VAL A 52 -4.19 -7.70 7.27
CA VAL A 52 -2.86 -8.22 6.91
C VAL A 52 -2.80 -8.49 5.41
N VAL A 53 -1.77 -7.97 4.76
CA VAL A 53 -1.44 -8.28 3.36
C VAL A 53 -0.81 -9.67 3.30
N VAL A 54 -1.21 -10.49 2.34
CA VAL A 54 -0.67 -11.84 2.16
C VAL A 54 0.85 -11.89 2.11
N HIS A 55 1.50 -10.85 1.61
CA HIS A 55 2.96 -10.76 1.53
C HIS A 55 3.64 -10.66 2.90
N SER A 56 2.92 -10.25 3.96
CA SER A 56 3.44 -10.30 5.32
C SER A 56 3.75 -11.72 5.77
N TYR A 57 3.03 -12.70 5.24
CA TYR A 57 3.23 -14.14 5.47
C TYR A 57 3.99 -14.82 4.31
N TRP A 58 4.95 -14.12 3.71
CA TRP A 58 5.69 -14.66 2.56
C TRP A 58 6.42 -15.96 2.86
N ALA A 59 7.12 -16.04 3.99
CA ALA A 59 7.84 -17.25 4.38
C ALA A 59 6.85 -18.40 4.65
N ARG A 60 5.80 -18.16 5.42
CA ARG A 60 4.80 -19.19 5.76
C ARG A 60 4.01 -19.68 4.54
N TRP A 61 3.80 -18.82 3.54
CA TRP A 61 3.11 -19.19 2.29
C TRP A 61 3.98 -20.00 1.34
N ASN A 62 5.29 -19.73 1.32
CA ASN A 62 6.22 -20.34 0.37
C ASN A 62 7.18 -21.35 1.02
N SER A 63 7.07 -21.59 2.31
CA SER A 63 7.96 -22.51 3.02
C SER A 63 7.86 -23.93 2.51
N LYS A 64 9.02 -24.56 2.36
CA LYS A 64 9.17 -26.00 2.20
C LYS A 64 9.39 -26.72 3.55
N THR A 65 9.48 -25.95 4.63
CA THR A 65 9.67 -26.47 6.00
C THR A 65 8.34 -26.97 6.53
N THR A 66 8.28 -28.22 6.95
CA THR A 66 7.17 -28.76 7.73
C THR A 66 7.29 -28.25 9.16
N SER A 67 6.27 -27.57 9.66
CA SER A 67 6.21 -27.07 11.02
C SER A 67 4.83 -27.36 11.62
N ASP A 68 4.83 -27.92 12.82
CA ASP A 68 3.58 -28.13 13.58
C ASP A 68 3.09 -26.82 14.22
N HIS A 69 4.01 -25.90 14.52
CA HIS A 69 3.68 -24.58 15.10
C HIS A 69 3.26 -23.54 14.06
N TYR A 70 3.85 -23.60 12.86
CA TYR A 70 3.62 -22.64 11.78
C TYR A 70 3.28 -23.37 10.47
N PRO A 71 2.16 -24.11 10.39
CA PRO A 71 1.78 -24.84 9.18
C PRO A 71 1.63 -23.88 8.00
N SER A 72 2.14 -24.29 6.83
CA SER A 72 2.07 -23.48 5.60
C SER A 72 0.63 -23.19 5.21
N PHE A 73 0.34 -21.99 4.75
CA PHE A 73 -0.94 -21.65 4.15
C PHE A 73 -1.03 -22.22 2.73
N THR A 74 -2.13 -22.89 2.43
CA THR A 74 -2.41 -23.45 1.12
C THR A 74 -3.49 -22.68 0.35
N ASN A 75 -4.24 -21.80 1.05
CA ASN A 75 -5.29 -20.96 0.46
C ASN A 75 -5.64 -19.77 1.37
N ALA A 76 -6.37 -18.82 0.79
CA ALA A 76 -6.77 -17.59 1.48
C ALA A 76 -7.69 -17.82 2.70
N LEU A 77 -8.45 -18.91 2.72
CA LEU A 77 -9.35 -19.20 3.83
C LEU A 77 -8.59 -19.55 5.13
N GLN A 78 -7.45 -20.25 5.00
CA GLN A 78 -6.58 -20.53 6.15
C GLN A 78 -5.95 -19.24 6.68
N LEU A 79 -5.48 -18.35 5.79
CA LEU A 79 -4.97 -17.05 6.18
C LEU A 79 -6.04 -16.20 6.87
N LEU A 80 -7.28 -16.19 6.36
CA LEU A 80 -8.39 -15.44 6.95
C LEU A 80 -8.68 -15.88 8.39
N ARG A 81 -8.71 -17.19 8.63
CA ARG A 81 -8.92 -17.77 9.98
C ARG A 81 -7.79 -17.42 10.92
N HIS A 82 -6.56 -17.60 10.46
CA HIS A 82 -5.37 -17.25 11.24
C HIS A 82 -5.34 -15.74 11.59
N CYS A 83 -5.66 -14.88 10.64
CA CYS A 83 -5.75 -13.44 10.89
C CYS A 83 -6.79 -13.09 11.97
N LYS A 84 -7.92 -13.82 12.04
CA LYS A 84 -8.86 -13.69 13.16
C LYS A 84 -8.26 -14.07 14.50
N GLU A 85 -7.51 -15.17 14.56
CA GLU A 85 -6.88 -15.67 15.79
C GLU A 85 -5.87 -14.68 16.35
N ILE A 86 -5.09 -14.01 15.49
CA ILE A 86 -4.10 -13.01 15.90
C ILE A 86 -4.67 -11.59 16.07
N GLY A 87 -5.99 -11.41 15.88
CA GLY A 87 -6.67 -10.14 16.12
C GLY A 87 -6.61 -9.13 14.97
N ALA A 88 -6.33 -9.55 13.75
CA ALA A 88 -6.43 -8.69 12.58
C ALA A 88 -7.89 -8.44 12.17
N GLY A 89 -8.17 -7.30 11.52
CA GLY A 89 -9.50 -6.89 11.06
C GLY A 89 -9.90 -7.42 9.69
N GLY A 90 -8.95 -7.96 8.92
CA GLY A 90 -9.19 -8.47 7.57
C GLY A 90 -7.93 -8.95 6.88
N ILE A 91 -8.06 -9.26 5.61
CA ILE A 91 -6.93 -9.66 4.76
C ILE A 91 -6.95 -8.93 3.41
N GLN A 92 -5.77 -8.72 2.85
CA GLN A 92 -5.60 -8.40 1.43
C GLN A 92 -4.88 -9.57 0.76
N VAL A 93 -5.50 -10.21 -0.23
CA VAL A 93 -5.05 -11.50 -0.74
C VAL A 93 -5.21 -11.60 -2.26
N THR A 94 -4.31 -12.37 -2.91
CA THR A 94 -4.36 -12.62 -4.35
C THR A 94 -5.61 -13.44 -4.73
N LEU A 95 -6.16 -13.15 -5.91
CA LEU A 95 -7.38 -13.76 -6.44
C LEU A 95 -7.10 -14.90 -7.43
N ASN A 96 -5.87 -15.40 -7.44
CA ASN A 96 -5.51 -16.49 -8.34
C ASN A 96 -6.25 -17.77 -7.95
N ASP A 97 -6.71 -18.49 -8.96
CA ASP A 97 -7.33 -19.82 -8.83
C ASP A 97 -8.62 -19.87 -7.98
N TRP A 98 -9.27 -18.72 -7.77
CA TRP A 98 -10.57 -18.69 -7.11
C TRP A 98 -11.65 -19.29 -8.02
N THR A 99 -12.58 -20.02 -7.43
CA THR A 99 -13.75 -20.62 -8.06
C THR A 99 -15.01 -20.15 -7.36
N ASP A 100 -16.18 -20.36 -7.97
CA ASP A 100 -17.48 -20.03 -7.35
C ASP A 100 -17.65 -20.66 -5.96
N ASP A 101 -17.28 -21.93 -5.82
CA ASP A 101 -17.38 -22.64 -4.52
C ASP A 101 -16.41 -22.07 -3.49
N PHE A 102 -15.19 -21.75 -3.89
CA PHE A 102 -14.22 -21.15 -2.99
C PHE A 102 -14.64 -19.73 -2.59
N THR A 103 -15.17 -18.95 -3.52
CA THR A 103 -15.70 -17.61 -3.27
C THR A 103 -16.84 -17.63 -2.26
N LYS A 104 -17.79 -18.56 -2.36
CA LYS A 104 -18.85 -18.75 -1.36
C LYS A 104 -18.29 -19.06 0.02
N LYS A 105 -17.34 -20.01 0.11
CA LYS A 105 -16.66 -20.35 1.39
C LYS A 105 -15.96 -19.14 1.99
N MET A 106 -15.28 -18.34 1.18
CA MET A 106 -14.60 -17.11 1.62
C MET A 106 -15.60 -16.09 2.16
N ARG A 107 -16.71 -15.84 1.44
CA ARG A 107 -17.76 -14.94 1.89
C ARG A 107 -18.35 -15.39 3.23
N ASP A 108 -18.79 -16.63 3.29
CA ASP A 108 -19.49 -17.18 4.47
C ASP A 108 -18.59 -17.16 5.72
N GLU A 109 -17.31 -17.53 5.57
CA GLU A 109 -16.35 -17.48 6.66
C GLU A 109 -15.99 -16.04 7.06
N ARG A 110 -15.79 -15.13 6.08
CA ARG A 110 -15.58 -13.71 6.35
C ARG A 110 -16.73 -13.09 7.17
N GLU A 111 -17.98 -13.39 6.79
CA GLU A 111 -19.17 -12.91 7.50
C GLU A 111 -19.24 -13.47 8.92
N LYS A 112 -19.04 -14.77 9.08
CA LYS A 112 -18.99 -15.43 10.39
C LYS A 112 -17.92 -14.84 11.31
N LEU A 113 -16.75 -14.52 10.78
CA LEU A 113 -15.62 -13.97 11.55
C LEU A 113 -15.70 -12.46 11.76
N GLY A 114 -16.57 -11.74 11.04
CA GLY A 114 -16.69 -10.29 11.09
C GLY A 114 -15.47 -9.55 10.52
N LEU A 115 -14.77 -10.15 9.53
CA LEU A 115 -13.57 -9.60 8.91
C LEU A 115 -13.89 -8.93 7.57
N TYR A 116 -12.97 -8.09 7.08
CA TYR A 116 -13.02 -7.61 5.70
C TYR A 116 -12.05 -8.36 4.79
N ILE A 117 -12.28 -8.27 3.49
CA ILE A 117 -11.40 -8.78 2.45
C ILE A 117 -11.13 -7.67 1.44
N GLU A 118 -9.89 -7.52 1.03
CA GLU A 118 -9.47 -6.83 -0.17
C GLU A 118 -8.81 -7.83 -1.13
N GLY A 119 -9.06 -7.68 -2.42
CA GLY A 119 -8.40 -8.48 -3.44
C GLY A 119 -7.11 -7.83 -3.91
N SER A 120 -6.13 -8.64 -4.31
CA SER A 120 -4.97 -8.21 -5.07
C SER A 120 -5.04 -8.83 -6.46
N ILE A 121 -5.09 -7.98 -7.51
CA ILE A 121 -5.40 -8.37 -8.89
C ILE A 121 -4.36 -7.83 -9.86
N GLY A 122 -4.00 -8.63 -10.86
CA GLY A 122 -3.15 -8.16 -11.96
C GLY A 122 -3.94 -7.40 -13.01
N LEU A 123 -3.42 -6.24 -13.46
CA LEU A 123 -4.03 -5.45 -14.53
C LEU A 123 -4.13 -6.22 -15.85
N PRO A 124 -5.18 -6.00 -16.67
CA PRO A 124 -5.22 -6.49 -18.04
C PRO A 124 -4.19 -5.73 -18.87
N LYS A 125 -3.33 -6.44 -19.58
CA LYS A 125 -2.31 -5.85 -20.48
C LYS A 125 -2.85 -5.62 -21.87
N THR A 126 -3.80 -6.44 -22.29
CA THR A 126 -4.46 -6.43 -23.59
C THR A 126 -5.96 -6.66 -23.44
N GLU A 127 -6.75 -6.43 -24.48
CA GLU A 127 -8.18 -6.76 -24.52
C GLU A 127 -8.45 -8.24 -24.21
N ALA A 128 -7.54 -9.13 -24.59
CA ALA A 128 -7.67 -10.57 -24.32
C ALA A 128 -7.61 -10.91 -22.82
N ASP A 129 -7.02 -10.06 -21.99
CA ASP A 129 -6.93 -10.25 -20.55
C ASP A 129 -8.19 -9.78 -19.80
N VAL A 130 -9.03 -8.95 -20.43
CA VAL A 130 -10.20 -8.33 -19.80
C VAL A 130 -11.18 -9.36 -19.22
N PRO A 131 -11.54 -10.46 -19.90
CA PRO A 131 -12.43 -11.47 -19.33
C PRO A 131 -11.89 -12.11 -18.05
N ARG A 132 -10.58 -12.40 -17.99
CA ARG A 132 -9.91 -12.93 -16.79
C ARG A 132 -9.95 -11.92 -15.65
N PHE A 133 -9.63 -10.65 -15.94
CA PHE A 133 -9.66 -9.57 -14.97
C PHE A 133 -11.07 -9.39 -14.39
N GLU A 134 -12.10 -9.38 -15.24
CA GLU A 134 -13.49 -9.25 -14.81
C GLU A 134 -13.94 -10.44 -13.96
N ALA A 135 -13.60 -11.67 -14.32
CA ALA A 135 -13.94 -12.86 -13.55
C ALA A 135 -13.32 -12.80 -12.12
N GLN A 136 -12.03 -12.47 -12.01
CA GLN A 136 -11.36 -12.33 -10.71
C GLN A 136 -11.99 -11.21 -9.86
N LEU A 137 -12.34 -10.09 -10.49
CA LEU A 137 -13.05 -8.99 -9.82
C LEU A 137 -14.41 -9.44 -9.28
N VAL A 138 -15.19 -10.21 -10.06
CA VAL A 138 -16.48 -10.75 -9.64
C VAL A 138 -16.33 -11.63 -8.42
N TYR A 139 -15.37 -12.56 -8.40
CA TYR A 139 -15.06 -13.38 -7.24
C TYR A 139 -14.74 -12.55 -5.99
N ALA A 140 -13.89 -11.56 -6.11
CA ALA A 140 -13.57 -10.68 -4.98
C ALA A 140 -14.81 -9.95 -4.45
N LYS A 141 -15.63 -9.41 -5.35
CA LYS A 141 -16.87 -8.70 -5.00
C LYS A 141 -17.87 -9.62 -4.31
N GLU A 142 -18.08 -10.83 -4.80
CA GLU A 142 -18.98 -11.81 -4.20
C GLU A 142 -18.48 -12.28 -2.83
N ALA A 143 -17.16 -12.36 -2.63
CA ALA A 143 -16.58 -12.58 -1.31
C ALA A 143 -16.71 -11.37 -0.37
N GLY A 144 -17.18 -10.22 -0.86
CA GLY A 144 -17.46 -9.01 -0.09
C GLY A 144 -16.37 -7.95 -0.15
N ALA A 145 -15.40 -8.06 -1.06
CA ALA A 145 -14.41 -7.03 -1.28
C ALA A 145 -15.04 -5.75 -1.87
N LYS A 146 -14.62 -4.60 -1.37
CA LYS A 146 -14.99 -3.28 -1.88
C LYS A 146 -13.84 -2.59 -2.61
N ILE A 147 -12.63 -3.05 -2.37
CA ILE A 147 -11.38 -2.51 -2.90
C ILE A 147 -10.55 -3.64 -3.47
N LEU A 148 -9.94 -3.39 -4.62
CA LEU A 148 -8.94 -4.24 -5.25
C LEU A 148 -7.62 -3.47 -5.33
N ARG A 149 -6.57 -4.04 -4.77
CA ARG A 149 -5.21 -3.54 -4.92
C ARG A 149 -4.60 -4.06 -6.22
N THR A 150 -3.84 -3.24 -6.89
CA THR A 150 -3.02 -3.63 -8.05
C THR A 150 -1.67 -2.92 -8.06
N VAL A 151 -0.73 -3.40 -8.87
CA VAL A 151 0.55 -2.72 -9.16
C VAL A 151 0.73 -2.58 -10.66
N CYS A 152 1.42 -1.53 -11.09
CA CYS A 152 1.87 -1.40 -12.47
C CYS A 152 3.15 -2.21 -12.70
N LEU A 153 4.08 -2.20 -11.74
CA LEU A 153 5.32 -2.96 -11.74
C LEU A 153 5.44 -3.77 -10.45
N SER A 154 5.73 -5.06 -10.54
CA SER A 154 6.02 -5.90 -9.38
C SER A 154 7.50 -5.85 -8.93
N GLY A 155 8.38 -5.23 -9.73
CA GLY A 155 9.79 -5.04 -9.46
C GLY A 155 10.11 -3.64 -8.92
N ARG A 156 11.36 -3.21 -9.07
CA ARG A 156 11.85 -1.90 -8.65
C ARG A 156 12.36 -1.12 -9.85
N ARG A 157 12.00 0.16 -9.96
CA ARG A 157 12.33 1.02 -11.09
C ARG A 157 13.82 0.99 -11.43
N TYR A 158 14.67 1.21 -10.44
CA TYR A 158 16.14 1.26 -10.58
C TYR A 158 16.81 -0.09 -10.85
N GLU A 159 16.06 -1.20 -10.83
CA GLU A 159 16.56 -2.54 -11.18
C GLU A 159 15.99 -3.03 -12.53
N ASN A 160 14.81 -2.53 -12.92
CA ASN A 160 14.08 -3.05 -14.08
C ASN A 160 14.27 -2.22 -15.35
N PHE A 161 14.70 -0.96 -15.24
CA PHE A 161 14.82 -0.08 -16.38
C PHE A 161 16.20 0.55 -16.44
N HIS A 162 16.80 0.52 -17.63
CA HIS A 162 18.17 1.00 -17.89
C HIS A 162 18.20 2.17 -18.89
N SER A 163 17.04 2.76 -19.18
CA SER A 163 16.91 3.96 -19.99
C SER A 163 15.57 4.67 -19.77
N GLN A 164 15.52 5.96 -20.03
CA GLN A 164 14.27 6.72 -20.04
C GLN A 164 13.27 6.16 -21.06
N ALA A 165 13.73 5.67 -22.21
CA ALA A 165 12.86 5.07 -23.24
C ALA A 165 12.12 3.84 -22.73
N GLU A 166 12.79 2.94 -21.99
CA GLU A 166 12.18 1.78 -21.37
C GLU A 166 11.14 2.19 -20.30
N PHE A 167 11.47 3.17 -19.48
CA PHE A 167 10.54 3.65 -18.48
C PHE A 167 9.32 4.35 -19.08
N GLN A 168 9.49 5.15 -20.15
CA GLN A 168 8.36 5.76 -20.88
C GLN A 168 7.49 4.68 -21.54
N HIS A 169 8.08 3.63 -22.06
CA HIS A 169 7.32 2.49 -22.59
C HIS A 169 6.50 1.80 -21.49
N PHE A 170 7.11 1.54 -20.32
CA PHE A 170 6.39 1.04 -19.14
C PHE A 170 5.21 1.96 -18.75
N LYS A 171 5.42 3.28 -18.69
CA LYS A 171 4.35 4.26 -18.40
C LYS A 171 3.18 4.11 -19.37
N SER A 172 3.48 3.97 -20.67
CA SER A 172 2.46 3.78 -21.70
C SER A 172 1.64 2.50 -21.52
N ILE A 173 2.31 1.38 -21.18
CA ILE A 173 1.65 0.11 -20.88
C ILE A 173 0.77 0.24 -19.63
N ALA A 174 1.27 0.86 -18.56
CA ALA A 174 0.53 1.06 -17.33
C ALA A 174 -0.76 1.87 -17.56
N ILE A 175 -0.68 2.97 -18.31
CA ILE A 175 -1.83 3.79 -18.68
C ILE A 175 -2.84 2.99 -19.49
N THR A 176 -2.39 2.23 -20.48
CA THR A 176 -3.26 1.37 -21.32
C THR A 176 -3.95 0.33 -20.46
N SER A 177 -3.24 -0.35 -19.58
CA SER A 177 -3.77 -1.37 -18.68
C SER A 177 -4.84 -0.80 -17.73
N LEU A 178 -4.61 0.39 -17.17
CA LEU A 178 -5.59 1.05 -16.31
C LEU A 178 -6.83 1.50 -17.10
N ARG A 179 -6.67 1.95 -18.36
CA ARG A 179 -7.80 2.29 -19.22
C ARG A 179 -8.63 1.07 -19.61
N LEU A 180 -8.03 -0.12 -19.74
CA LEU A 180 -8.75 -1.38 -19.94
C LEU A 180 -9.49 -1.80 -18.66
N ALA A 181 -8.89 -1.61 -17.49
CA ALA A 181 -9.48 -2.00 -16.21
C ALA A 181 -10.62 -1.06 -15.75
N GLU A 182 -10.52 0.25 -16.02
CA GLU A 182 -11.44 1.28 -15.49
C GLU A 182 -12.91 1.03 -15.84
N PRO A 183 -13.33 0.75 -17.08
CA PRO A 183 -14.72 0.49 -17.40
C PRO A 183 -15.30 -0.71 -16.64
N ILE A 184 -14.46 -1.71 -16.36
CA ILE A 184 -14.87 -2.93 -15.64
C ILE A 184 -15.11 -2.61 -14.16
N VAL A 185 -14.14 -1.96 -13.49
CA VAL A 185 -14.31 -1.62 -12.07
C VAL A 185 -15.46 -0.64 -11.85
N ARG A 186 -15.69 0.30 -12.78
CA ARG A 186 -16.83 1.20 -12.77
C ARG A 186 -18.16 0.47 -12.95
N LYS A 187 -18.26 -0.46 -13.92
CA LYS A 187 -19.43 -1.32 -14.16
C LYS A 187 -19.82 -2.08 -12.91
N HIS A 188 -18.85 -2.66 -12.23
CA HIS A 188 -19.07 -3.47 -11.03
C HIS A 188 -19.12 -2.66 -9.73
N LYS A 189 -18.86 -1.34 -9.77
CA LYS A 189 -18.85 -0.44 -8.61
C LYS A 189 -17.89 -0.92 -7.51
N ILE A 190 -16.67 -1.32 -7.89
CA ILE A 190 -15.59 -1.70 -6.99
C ILE A 190 -14.40 -0.75 -7.19
N LYS A 191 -13.71 -0.38 -6.12
CA LYS A 191 -12.56 0.53 -6.21
C LYS A 191 -11.31 -0.24 -6.63
N LEU A 192 -10.54 0.30 -7.58
CA LEU A 192 -9.22 -0.21 -7.96
C LEU A 192 -8.16 0.74 -7.40
N ALA A 193 -7.32 0.23 -6.55
CA ALA A 193 -6.29 0.99 -5.85
C ALA A 193 -4.90 0.58 -6.36
N VAL A 194 -4.23 1.49 -7.07
CA VAL A 194 -2.87 1.29 -7.61
C VAL A 194 -1.86 1.58 -6.51
N GLU A 195 -1.00 0.64 -6.18
CA GLU A 195 0.02 0.82 -5.17
C GLU A 195 1.22 1.61 -5.71
N ASN A 196 1.77 2.53 -4.91
CA ASN A 196 3.09 3.13 -5.11
C ASN A 196 4.18 2.10 -4.72
N HIS A 197 4.54 1.22 -5.68
CA HIS A 197 5.35 0.01 -5.46
C HIS A 197 6.82 0.15 -5.93
N LYS A 198 7.55 1.19 -5.56
CA LYS A 198 8.94 1.44 -5.97
C LYS A 198 9.10 1.66 -7.49
N ASP A 199 8.03 2.08 -8.16
CA ASP A 199 7.95 2.34 -9.61
C ASP A 199 7.63 3.81 -9.91
N TRP A 200 6.61 4.36 -9.29
CA TRP A 200 6.16 5.73 -9.45
C TRP A 200 6.61 6.60 -8.28
N ARG A 201 7.20 7.75 -8.59
CA ARG A 201 7.33 8.81 -7.59
C ARG A 201 5.94 9.39 -7.28
N ALA A 202 5.78 10.00 -6.11
CA ALA A 202 4.46 10.44 -5.65
C ALA A 202 3.78 11.40 -6.63
N ALA A 203 4.51 12.36 -7.20
CA ALA A 203 3.98 13.28 -8.20
C ALA A 203 3.55 12.56 -9.50
N GLU A 204 4.35 11.62 -10.00
CA GLU A 204 4.02 10.81 -11.18
C GLU A 204 2.78 9.95 -10.95
N MET A 205 2.61 9.37 -9.75
CA MET A 205 1.41 8.62 -9.37
C MET A 205 0.17 9.52 -9.37
N VAL A 206 0.26 10.75 -8.85
CA VAL A 206 -0.84 11.72 -8.90
C VAL A 206 -1.21 12.07 -10.34
N GLU A 207 -0.22 12.27 -11.21
CA GLU A 207 -0.46 12.51 -12.63
C GLU A 207 -1.17 11.33 -13.30
N LEU A 208 -0.73 10.10 -13.02
CA LEU A 208 -1.35 8.87 -13.52
C LEU A 208 -2.82 8.77 -13.11
N ILE A 209 -3.13 8.95 -11.81
CA ILE A 209 -4.50 8.88 -11.30
C ILE A 209 -5.37 9.99 -11.92
N LYS A 210 -4.85 11.22 -12.04
CA LYS A 210 -5.56 12.33 -12.70
C LYS A 210 -5.80 12.06 -14.20
N LEU A 211 -4.84 11.43 -14.88
CA LEU A 211 -4.95 11.08 -16.29
C LEU A 211 -6.05 10.03 -16.54
N ILE A 212 -6.18 9.05 -15.65
CA ILE A 212 -7.30 8.08 -15.70
C ILE A 212 -8.63 8.78 -15.40
N GLY A 213 -8.64 9.70 -14.44
CA GLY A 213 -9.74 10.61 -14.17
C GLY A 213 -11.04 9.94 -13.74
N SER A 214 -10.99 8.81 -13.05
CA SER A 214 -12.13 8.04 -12.57
C SER A 214 -12.22 8.04 -11.05
N GLU A 215 -13.42 8.16 -10.52
CA GLU A 215 -13.66 7.97 -9.08
C GLU A 215 -13.43 6.51 -8.62
N TRP A 216 -13.36 5.56 -9.56
CA TRP A 216 -13.18 4.13 -9.29
C TRP A 216 -11.72 3.70 -9.27
N VAL A 217 -10.78 4.58 -9.67
CA VAL A 217 -9.34 4.32 -9.68
C VAL A 217 -8.63 5.31 -8.76
N GLY A 218 -7.92 4.80 -7.79
CA GLY A 218 -7.17 5.57 -6.80
C GLY A 218 -5.90 4.84 -6.38
N VAL A 219 -5.46 5.06 -5.16
CA VAL A 219 -4.16 4.60 -4.66
C VAL A 219 -4.33 3.62 -3.49
N THR A 220 -3.56 2.53 -3.49
CA THR A 220 -3.14 1.84 -2.28
C THR A 220 -1.86 2.54 -1.82
N LEU A 221 -1.96 3.31 -0.76
CA LEU A 221 -0.85 4.12 -0.25
C LEU A 221 0.08 3.27 0.60
N ASP A 222 1.24 2.95 0.04
CA ASP A 222 2.33 2.31 0.78
C ASP A 222 3.19 3.36 1.48
N PHE A 223 3.39 3.20 2.78
CA PHE A 223 4.04 4.19 3.63
C PHE A 223 5.57 4.21 3.53
N GLY A 224 6.18 3.17 2.95
CA GLY A 224 7.63 3.01 2.95
C GLY A 224 8.30 2.86 1.59
N ASN A 225 7.57 2.45 0.56
CA ASN A 225 8.16 2.06 -0.73
C ASN A 225 8.97 3.19 -1.40
N ASN A 226 8.47 4.43 -1.34
CA ASN A 226 9.09 5.56 -2.04
C ASN A 226 10.39 6.07 -1.39
N ILE A 227 10.74 5.61 -0.18
CA ILE A 227 12.08 5.85 0.39
C ILE A 227 13.14 5.31 -0.56
N SER A 228 12.85 4.19 -1.24
CA SER A 228 13.74 3.63 -2.26
C SER A 228 13.87 4.47 -3.53
N LEU A 229 13.05 5.49 -3.70
CA LEU A 229 13.07 6.48 -4.79
C LEU A 229 13.51 7.87 -4.30
N LEU A 230 14.17 7.94 -3.15
CA LEU A 230 14.69 9.15 -2.48
C LEU A 230 13.58 10.16 -2.14
N GLU A 231 12.39 9.71 -1.80
CA GLU A 231 11.29 10.55 -1.34
C GLU A 231 11.08 10.40 0.17
N ASN A 232 10.80 11.53 0.83
CA ASN A 232 10.47 11.53 2.26
C ASN A 232 9.10 10.85 2.48
N PRO A 233 8.99 9.87 3.40
CA PRO A 233 7.74 9.13 3.58
C PRO A 233 6.53 10.03 3.92
N MET A 234 6.69 11.06 4.74
CA MET A 234 5.56 11.93 5.10
C MET A 234 5.15 12.87 3.95
N GLU A 235 6.09 13.27 3.09
CA GLU A 235 5.77 14.03 1.87
C GLU A 235 4.98 13.14 0.89
N VAL A 236 5.38 11.88 0.70
CA VAL A 236 4.66 10.90 -0.12
C VAL A 236 3.25 10.66 0.42
N ILE A 237 3.14 10.40 1.72
CA ILE A 237 1.85 10.17 2.38
C ILE A 237 0.94 11.38 2.21
N SER A 238 1.45 12.60 2.44
CA SER A 238 0.66 13.82 2.27
C SER A 238 0.21 14.04 0.82
N THR A 239 1.04 13.66 -0.15
CA THR A 239 0.75 13.81 -1.57
C THR A 239 -0.29 12.81 -2.06
N LEU A 240 -0.20 11.55 -1.62
CA LEU A 240 -1.03 10.45 -2.14
C LEU A 240 -2.31 10.21 -1.32
N ALA A 241 -2.35 10.56 -0.04
CA ALA A 241 -3.51 10.31 0.84
C ALA A 241 -4.85 10.85 0.28
N PRO A 242 -4.91 12.02 -0.42
CA PRO A 242 -6.17 12.48 -1.03
C PRO A 242 -6.74 11.57 -2.11
N TYR A 243 -5.92 10.68 -2.67
CA TYR A 243 -6.30 9.76 -3.76
C TYR A 243 -6.44 8.32 -3.27
N SER A 244 -6.23 8.06 -1.98
CA SER A 244 -6.08 6.70 -1.45
C SER A 244 -7.40 6.09 -1.00
N PHE A 245 -7.60 4.82 -1.36
CA PHE A 245 -8.72 3.99 -0.92
C PHE A 245 -8.31 2.98 0.14
N SER A 246 -7.07 2.52 0.08
CA SER A 246 -6.46 1.53 0.97
C SER A 246 -5.02 1.93 1.28
N THR A 247 -4.43 1.31 2.27
CA THR A 247 -3.03 1.55 2.64
C THR A 247 -2.27 0.23 2.83
N HIS A 248 -0.95 0.28 2.59
CA HIS A 248 0.00 -0.67 3.14
C HIS A 248 0.77 0.02 4.26
N VAL A 249 0.43 -0.34 5.49
CA VAL A 249 1.09 0.17 6.68
C VAL A 249 2.36 -0.64 6.91
N LYS A 250 3.49 0.04 6.85
CA LYS A 250 4.80 -0.53 7.19
C LYS A 250 5.68 0.50 7.84
N ASP A 251 6.69 0.06 8.56
CA ASP A 251 7.75 0.91 9.08
C ASP A 251 9.09 0.43 8.53
N MET A 252 10.02 1.36 8.36
CA MET A 252 11.25 1.12 7.62
C MET A 252 12.47 1.45 8.44
N GLY A 253 13.33 0.44 8.64
CA GLY A 253 14.67 0.63 9.16
C GLY A 253 15.67 0.94 8.05
N VAL A 254 16.61 1.84 8.33
CA VAL A 254 17.64 2.27 7.37
C VAL A 254 19.03 2.18 7.97
N GLN A 255 20.03 1.82 7.15
CA GLN A 255 21.45 1.83 7.49
C GLN A 255 22.28 2.17 6.25
N GLU A 256 23.40 2.87 6.43
CA GLU A 256 24.33 3.13 5.31
C GLU A 256 25.02 1.84 4.85
N TYR A 257 25.30 1.75 3.56
CA TYR A 257 26.26 0.81 2.97
C TYR A 257 27.03 1.52 1.85
N GLU A 258 28.08 0.88 1.31
CA GLU A 258 29.06 1.49 0.41
C GLU A 258 28.49 2.21 -0.83
N LYS A 259 27.34 1.73 -1.37
CA LYS A 259 26.69 2.28 -2.57
C LYS A 259 25.41 3.07 -2.28
N GLY A 260 25.13 3.36 -1.02
CA GLY A 260 23.94 4.07 -0.62
C GLY A 260 23.40 3.65 0.75
N PHE A 261 22.20 3.07 0.81
CA PHE A 261 21.64 2.62 2.08
C PHE A 261 20.86 1.30 1.96
N LEU A 262 20.80 0.60 3.06
CA LEU A 262 19.96 -0.56 3.28
C LEU A 262 18.58 -0.09 3.72
N LEU A 263 17.53 -0.69 3.17
CA LEU A 263 16.14 -0.42 3.49
C LEU A 263 15.44 -1.73 3.86
N SER A 264 14.86 -1.80 5.05
CA SER A 264 14.25 -3.02 5.57
C SER A 264 12.91 -2.72 6.22
N GLU A 265 11.92 -3.54 5.97
CA GLU A 265 10.74 -3.56 6.82
C GLU A 265 11.15 -3.96 8.25
N VAL A 266 10.66 -3.22 9.23
CA VAL A 266 10.86 -3.48 10.67
C VAL A 266 9.51 -3.44 11.38
N PRO A 267 9.35 -4.05 12.56
CA PRO A 267 8.12 -3.95 13.33
C PRO A 267 7.69 -2.51 13.51
N LEU A 268 6.38 -2.25 13.44
CA LEU A 268 5.81 -0.90 13.54
C LEU A 268 6.29 -0.18 14.80
N GLY A 269 6.68 1.08 14.65
CA GLY A 269 7.22 1.92 15.72
C GLY A 269 8.72 1.78 15.94
N GLN A 270 9.43 0.94 15.16
CA GLN A 270 10.88 0.78 15.24
C GLN A 270 11.63 1.45 14.08
N GLY A 271 10.91 1.96 13.08
CA GLY A 271 11.48 2.56 11.89
C GLY A 271 11.40 4.09 11.86
N ILE A 272 11.42 4.62 10.65
CA ILE A 272 11.55 6.06 10.40
C ILE A 272 10.22 6.75 10.05
N VAL A 273 9.13 6.00 9.86
CA VAL A 273 7.84 6.55 9.46
C VAL A 273 7.09 7.08 10.68
N ASP A 274 6.57 8.31 10.58
CA ASP A 274 5.66 8.83 11.62
C ASP A 274 4.25 8.22 11.44
N LEU A 275 4.11 6.98 11.93
CA LEU A 275 2.89 6.19 11.77
C LEU A 275 1.65 6.85 12.38
N PRO A 276 1.71 7.45 13.60
CA PRO A 276 0.56 8.16 14.17
C PRO A 276 0.08 9.32 13.27
N ALA A 277 1.01 10.15 12.79
CA ALA A 277 0.67 11.26 11.89
C ALA A 277 0.14 10.77 10.54
N ALA A 278 0.74 9.71 9.97
CA ALA A 278 0.30 9.09 8.72
C ALA A 278 -1.14 8.56 8.83
N VAL A 279 -1.44 7.77 9.85
CA VAL A 279 -2.77 7.21 10.10
C VAL A 279 -3.80 8.32 10.34
N ALA A 280 -3.47 9.31 11.16
CA ALA A 280 -4.35 10.44 11.44
C ALA A 280 -4.68 11.23 10.17
N LEU A 281 -3.70 11.49 9.30
CA LEU A 281 -3.89 12.19 8.03
C LEU A 281 -4.79 11.38 7.09
N CYS A 282 -4.53 10.08 6.93
CA CYS A 282 -5.33 9.20 6.10
C CYS A 282 -6.80 9.15 6.57
N LYS A 283 -7.04 8.94 7.87
CA LYS A 283 -8.40 8.95 8.46
C LYS A 283 -9.12 10.29 8.24
N LYS A 284 -8.39 11.41 8.37
CA LYS A 284 -8.95 12.75 8.16
C LYS A 284 -9.43 12.97 6.73
N LEU A 285 -8.65 12.50 5.74
CA LEU A 285 -8.93 12.71 4.32
C LEU A 285 -9.93 11.68 3.77
N ASN A 286 -9.88 10.45 4.24
CA ASN A 286 -10.82 9.39 3.89
C ASN A 286 -11.17 8.57 5.14
N PRO A 287 -12.29 8.88 5.84
CA PRO A 287 -12.70 8.12 7.03
C PRO A 287 -13.00 6.64 6.79
N SER A 288 -13.23 6.25 5.54
CA SER A 288 -13.51 4.85 5.13
C SER A 288 -12.27 4.10 4.64
N ILE A 289 -11.08 4.71 4.71
CA ILE A 289 -9.84 4.08 4.27
C ILE A 289 -9.53 2.84 5.10
N THR A 290 -9.05 1.79 4.45
CA THR A 290 -8.59 0.57 5.13
C THR A 290 -7.10 0.60 5.38
N PHE A 291 -6.69 0.01 6.49
CA PHE A 291 -5.29 -0.10 6.89
C PHE A 291 -4.88 -1.57 6.88
N ASN A 292 -3.93 -1.93 6.04
CA ASN A 292 -3.42 -3.29 5.90
C ASN A 292 -1.93 -3.31 6.24
N LEU A 293 -1.54 -4.18 7.16
CA LEU A 293 -0.14 -4.41 7.51
C LEU A 293 0.58 -5.07 6.34
N GLU A 294 1.69 -4.50 5.90
CA GLU A 294 2.65 -5.16 5.02
C GLU A 294 4.03 -5.19 5.68
N MET A 295 4.22 -6.16 6.59
CA MET A 295 5.48 -6.44 7.26
C MET A 295 6.15 -7.65 6.62
N ILE A 296 6.98 -7.44 5.60
CA ILE A 296 7.69 -8.53 4.92
C ILE A 296 8.99 -8.81 5.69
N THR A 297 9.07 -9.97 6.33
CA THR A 297 10.26 -10.40 7.07
C THR A 297 11.28 -11.00 6.11
N ARG A 298 12.32 -10.24 5.76
CA ARG A 298 13.33 -10.59 4.76
C ARG A 298 14.65 -9.86 5.01
N ASP A 299 15.67 -10.20 4.23
CA ASP A 299 16.92 -9.45 4.19
C ASP A 299 16.69 -8.02 3.67
N PRO A 300 17.49 -7.02 4.13
CA PRO A 300 17.34 -5.65 3.70
C PRO A 300 17.55 -5.46 2.20
N LEU A 301 16.76 -4.57 1.62
CA LEU A 301 16.95 -4.13 0.24
C LEU A 301 18.18 -3.20 0.16
N LYS A 302 18.98 -3.37 -0.88
CA LYS A 302 20.08 -2.45 -1.20
C LYS A 302 19.55 -1.34 -2.11
N ILE A 303 19.67 -0.09 -1.67
CA ILE A 303 19.31 1.08 -2.48
C ILE A 303 20.60 1.74 -2.96
N PRO A 304 21.04 1.47 -4.20
CA PRO A 304 22.36 1.88 -4.69
C PRO A 304 22.35 3.33 -5.20
N CYS A 305 21.86 4.26 -4.40
CA CYS A 305 21.65 5.66 -4.79
C CYS A 305 22.95 6.48 -4.93
N LEU A 306 24.12 5.87 -4.74
CA LEU A 306 25.43 6.47 -5.06
C LEU A 306 25.97 5.94 -6.40
N ASP A 307 25.35 4.95 -7.01
CA ASP A 307 25.72 4.48 -8.34
C ASP A 307 25.00 5.30 -9.44
N ALA A 308 25.71 5.65 -10.51
CA ALA A 308 25.12 6.42 -11.62
C ALA A 308 23.93 5.72 -12.29
N ALA A 309 23.98 4.39 -12.42
CA ALA A 309 22.91 3.58 -13.00
C ALA A 309 21.56 3.70 -12.27
N TYR A 310 21.58 4.04 -10.97
CA TYR A 310 20.34 4.28 -10.22
C TYR A 310 19.49 5.40 -10.81
N TYR A 311 20.10 6.38 -11.50
CA TYR A 311 19.46 7.60 -12.02
C TYR A 311 19.04 7.49 -13.48
N GLU A 312 19.30 6.41 -14.19
CA GLU A 312 19.02 6.24 -15.63
C GLU A 312 17.56 6.53 -16.03
N THR A 313 16.63 6.43 -15.08
CA THR A 313 15.21 6.75 -15.28
C THR A 313 14.70 7.88 -14.39
N MET A 314 15.57 8.47 -13.56
CA MET A 314 15.22 9.45 -12.53
C MET A 314 16.11 10.70 -12.61
N GLU A 315 16.31 11.21 -13.84
CA GLU A 315 17.18 12.38 -14.12
C GLU A 315 16.73 13.67 -13.41
N ASP A 316 15.46 13.75 -13.03
CA ASP A 316 14.85 14.87 -12.33
C ASP A 316 15.13 14.89 -10.82
N ILE A 317 15.75 13.83 -10.26
CA ILE A 317 16.11 13.80 -8.85
C ILE A 317 17.27 14.79 -8.60
N SER A 318 16.97 15.81 -7.80
CA SER A 318 17.97 16.80 -7.43
C SER A 318 19.03 16.25 -6.49
N SER A 319 20.24 16.77 -6.56
CA SER A 319 21.30 16.48 -5.58
C SER A 319 20.87 16.81 -4.14
N SER A 320 19.98 17.77 -3.96
CA SER A 320 19.36 18.10 -2.67
C SER A 320 18.49 16.96 -2.13
N ALA A 321 17.73 16.24 -2.98
CA ALA A 321 16.92 15.10 -2.56
C ALA A 321 17.82 13.96 -2.07
N LEU A 322 18.88 13.64 -2.81
CA LEU A 322 19.87 12.66 -2.38
C LEU A 322 20.52 13.05 -1.04
N ALA A 323 20.98 14.30 -0.90
CA ALA A 323 21.60 14.79 0.32
C ALA A 323 20.66 14.70 1.54
N LYS A 324 19.37 15.09 1.37
CA LYS A 324 18.34 14.98 2.42
C LYS A 324 18.09 13.52 2.81
N THR A 325 17.99 12.61 1.84
CA THR A 325 17.79 11.19 2.11
C THR A 325 18.97 10.59 2.87
N LEU A 326 20.21 10.87 2.45
CA LEU A 326 21.38 10.35 3.16
C LEU A 326 21.53 10.97 4.56
N ALA A 327 21.17 12.24 4.74
CA ALA A 327 21.13 12.86 6.08
C ALA A 327 20.10 12.16 6.97
N MET A 328 18.89 11.91 6.46
CA MET A 328 17.85 11.15 7.19
C MET A 328 18.33 9.74 7.55
N VAL A 329 18.99 9.03 6.64
CA VAL A 329 19.54 7.68 6.88
C VAL A 329 20.56 7.69 8.04
N ARG A 330 21.43 8.72 8.10
CA ARG A 330 22.42 8.87 9.20
C ARG A 330 21.75 9.22 10.52
N GLU A 331 20.84 10.19 10.50
CA GLU A 331 20.14 10.67 11.69
C GLU A 331 19.25 9.59 12.30
N LYS A 332 18.51 8.86 11.45
CA LYS A 332 17.54 7.85 11.86
C LYS A 332 18.05 6.42 11.67
N LYS A 333 19.36 6.23 11.73
CA LYS A 333 19.98 4.91 11.58
C LYS A 333 19.35 3.91 12.54
N PHE A 334 18.92 2.77 12.01
CA PHE A 334 18.37 1.68 12.81
C PHE A 334 19.41 1.19 13.83
N ILE A 335 18.98 1.07 15.10
CA ILE A 335 19.85 0.64 16.19
C ILE A 335 19.90 -0.88 16.21
N GLY A 336 21.09 -1.45 16.09
CA GLY A 336 21.31 -2.89 16.01
C GLY A 336 21.38 -3.40 14.57
N LYS A 337 21.06 -4.68 14.37
CA LYS A 337 21.06 -5.31 13.04
C LYS A 337 19.66 -5.21 12.45
N LEU A 338 19.59 -4.79 11.18
CA LEU A 338 18.37 -4.93 10.39
C LEU A 338 17.96 -6.41 10.29
N PRO A 339 16.66 -6.73 10.11
CA PRO A 339 16.20 -8.09 9.89
C PRO A 339 17.02 -8.82 8.82
N GLN A 340 17.41 -10.05 9.11
CA GLN A 340 18.12 -10.94 8.18
C GLN A 340 17.54 -12.34 8.32
N THR A 341 17.01 -12.89 7.24
CA THR A 341 16.37 -14.21 7.20
C THR A 341 17.22 -15.25 6.50
N SER A 342 18.17 -14.84 5.65
CA SER A 342 19.05 -15.74 4.90
C SER A 342 19.95 -16.64 5.77
N GLN A 343 20.14 -16.28 7.04
CA GLN A 343 20.94 -17.04 8.01
C GLN A 343 20.09 -17.89 8.97
N LEU A 344 18.75 -17.83 8.84
CA LEU A 344 17.83 -18.55 9.73
C LEU A 344 17.52 -19.93 9.16
N THR A 345 17.23 -20.90 10.05
CA THR A 345 16.58 -22.14 9.64
C THR A 345 15.14 -21.85 9.22
N GLY A 346 14.50 -22.76 8.49
CA GLY A 346 13.11 -22.58 8.06
C GLY A 346 12.17 -22.28 9.23
N GLU A 347 12.27 -23.05 10.33
CA GLU A 347 11.45 -22.86 11.54
C GLU A 347 11.71 -21.51 12.22
N GLN A 348 12.96 -21.08 12.28
CA GLN A 348 13.34 -19.77 12.84
C GLN A 348 12.79 -18.62 11.98
N ALA A 349 12.81 -18.75 10.65
CA ALA A 349 12.26 -17.76 9.74
C ALA A 349 10.73 -17.63 9.90
N LEU A 350 10.02 -18.75 10.04
CA LEU A 350 8.57 -18.79 10.29
C LEU A 350 8.21 -18.15 11.63
N ALA A 351 8.94 -18.50 12.69
CA ALA A 351 8.73 -17.91 14.03
C ALA A 351 9.02 -16.40 14.03
N TYR A 352 10.03 -15.95 13.30
CA TYR A 352 10.38 -14.55 13.20
C TYR A 352 9.34 -13.74 12.43
N GLU A 353 8.83 -14.29 11.32
CA GLU A 353 7.74 -13.69 10.55
C GLU A 353 6.48 -13.52 11.42
N GLU A 354 6.04 -14.61 12.07
CA GLU A 354 4.87 -14.58 12.97
C GLU A 354 5.01 -13.56 14.09
N LYS A 355 6.16 -13.55 14.76
CA LYS A 355 6.44 -12.59 15.83
C LYS A 355 6.34 -11.15 15.33
N ASN A 356 6.95 -10.81 14.19
CA ASN A 356 6.93 -9.47 13.64
C ASN A 356 5.51 -9.00 13.32
N ILE A 357 4.67 -9.89 12.77
CA ILE A 357 3.28 -9.56 12.43
C ILE A 357 2.45 -9.33 13.70
N VAL A 358 2.58 -10.21 14.70
CA VAL A 358 1.86 -10.06 15.97
C VAL A 358 2.28 -8.79 16.71
N ASP A 359 3.58 -8.49 16.77
CA ASP A 359 4.08 -7.25 17.38
C ASP A 359 3.51 -6.00 16.65
N CYS A 360 3.43 -6.03 15.33
CA CYS A 360 2.83 -4.96 14.53
C CYS A 360 1.33 -4.77 14.82
N LEU A 361 0.56 -5.85 14.93
CA LEU A 361 -0.87 -5.77 15.25
C LEU A 361 -1.09 -5.24 16.67
N GLN A 362 -0.25 -5.62 17.64
CA GLN A 362 -0.29 -5.07 18.99
C GLN A 362 0.03 -3.57 19.01
N TYR A 363 1.04 -3.15 18.25
CA TYR A 363 1.37 -1.73 18.09
C TYR A 363 0.22 -0.95 17.44
N SER A 364 -0.36 -1.49 16.37
CA SER A 364 -1.48 -0.85 15.67
C SER A 364 -2.67 -0.61 16.59
N LYS A 365 -3.02 -1.58 17.40
CA LYS A 365 -4.08 -1.47 18.38
C LYS A 365 -3.76 -0.46 19.48
N SER A 366 -2.56 -0.55 20.07
CA SER A 366 -2.19 0.25 21.26
C SER A 366 -1.77 1.68 20.94
N LYS A 367 -1.22 1.95 19.75
CA LYS A 367 -0.62 3.23 19.38
C LYS A 367 -1.31 3.95 18.22
N LEU A 368 -1.98 3.22 17.32
CA LEU A 368 -2.58 3.79 16.12
C LEU A 368 -4.13 3.83 16.18
N GLY A 369 -4.75 3.23 17.19
CA GLY A 369 -6.20 3.12 17.29
C GLY A 369 -6.80 2.33 16.12
N LEU A 370 -6.15 1.22 15.73
CA LEU A 370 -6.53 0.31 14.66
C LEU A 370 -6.71 -1.11 15.25
N GLY A 371 -7.70 -1.28 16.12
CA GLY A 371 -7.92 -2.56 16.78
C GLY A 371 -9.28 -2.74 17.38
#